data_2da5dd35bce07cb5d02f1d02650d5e7f
#
_entry.id   2da5dd35bce07cb5d02f1d02650d5e7f
#
_cell.length_a   1.000
_cell.length_b   1.000
_cell.length_c   1.000
_cell.angle_alpha   90.00
_cell.angle_beta   90.00
_cell.angle_gamma   90.00
#
_symmetry.space_group_name_H-M   'P 1'
#
loop_
_entity.id
_entity.type
_entity.pdbx_description
1 polymer ?
#
loop_
_entity_poly.entity_id
_entity_poly.type
_entity_poly.pdbx_seq_one_letter_code
_entity_poly.pdbx_strand_id
1 'polypeptide(L)'
;LLTDDEARARELLPGWRADGISPVSGLQRFRRQLDSATRPSAPPGTRKITYTSGSTSNPKGVCLSGPALEAIAESVAGATHELAITRHLCILPLPTLLENVAGLYAPLLRGATCVVPPSSVTGMSYGGLDAARLLGTLSREQPNSLILVPELLQVLVVAAECGWQPPAPLQFVAVGGAKVSRELLERADAAGIPVHEGYGLSECASVVCLNTPASRRAGTVGRPLPHVRVRVDAAGQVHVAGNTMLGYLGDPPRAPHDEIATGDLGVFDADGYLQLHGRMGNRFITGFGRNVSPEWVECEISQRLGGRPVLVHGEARPYVVALVGASAHEAPDAAVEIAIAAANAVLPNYAQVRHWARAPGPFTPADGTLTANGRLRRQQIHSRLGALLDDLYRNELTSGPCSGIHRCTCTNNCSATPSPTVTTCW
;
A
#
# COMPACT_ATOMS: atom_id res chain seq x y z
N LEU A 1 9.24 25.19 2.57
CA LEU A 1 9.47 23.79 2.97
C LEU A 1 10.25 23.76 4.27
N LEU A 2 9.91 22.86 5.16
CA LEU A 2 10.68 22.48 6.36
C LEU A 2 11.13 21.04 6.21
N THR A 3 12.39 20.74 6.50
CA THR A 3 12.96 19.38 6.42
C THR A 3 14.09 19.18 7.42
N ASP A 4 14.27 17.97 7.85
CA ASP A 4 15.43 17.48 8.62
C ASP A 4 16.56 16.97 7.71
N ASP A 5 16.28 16.75 6.42
CA ASP A 5 17.23 16.31 5.41
C ASP A 5 17.56 17.46 4.43
N GLU A 6 18.53 18.28 4.82
CA GLU A 6 18.99 19.40 4.00
C GLU A 6 19.65 18.94 2.69
N ALA A 7 20.42 17.87 2.71
CA ALA A 7 21.13 17.36 1.55
C ALA A 7 20.15 16.90 0.47
N ARG A 8 19.14 16.14 0.87
CA ARG A 8 18.08 15.68 -0.01
C ARG A 8 17.19 16.80 -0.52
N ALA A 9 16.90 17.80 0.33
CA ALA A 9 16.14 18.97 -0.10
C ALA A 9 16.90 19.78 -1.16
N ARG A 10 18.20 19.97 -1.04
CA ARG A 10 19.03 20.65 -2.04
C ARG A 10 19.07 19.92 -3.38
N GLU A 11 19.12 18.59 -3.36
CA GLU A 11 19.07 17.75 -4.55
C GLU A 11 17.72 17.85 -5.29
N LEU A 12 16.62 17.72 -4.54
CA LEU A 12 15.27 17.65 -5.10
C LEU A 12 14.64 18.99 -5.46
N LEU A 13 15.17 20.08 -4.93
CA LEU A 13 14.58 21.41 -5.03
C LEU A 13 15.56 22.41 -5.67
N PRO A 14 15.95 22.22 -6.94
CA PRO A 14 16.81 23.17 -7.62
C PRO A 14 16.15 24.56 -7.65
N GLY A 15 16.90 25.61 -7.29
CA GLY A 15 16.41 26.98 -7.21
C GLY A 15 15.72 27.38 -5.90
N TRP A 16 15.58 26.44 -4.94
CA TRP A 16 15.21 26.80 -3.57
C TRP A 16 16.43 27.21 -2.76
N ARG A 17 16.26 28.22 -1.91
CA ARG A 17 17.34 28.75 -1.04
C ARG A 17 17.09 28.32 0.41
N ALA A 18 18.13 27.85 1.08
CA ALA A 18 18.09 27.68 2.53
C ALA A 18 17.88 29.05 3.19
N ASP A 19 16.90 29.13 4.10
CA ASP A 19 16.49 30.39 4.74
C ASP A 19 16.50 30.22 6.28
N GLY A 20 17.55 29.58 6.80
CA GLY A 20 17.75 29.33 8.23
C GLY A 20 16.95 28.20 8.80
N ILE A 21 17.06 28.02 10.12
CA ILE A 21 16.38 26.99 10.89
C ILE A 21 15.07 27.55 11.45
N SER A 22 14.00 26.76 11.41
CA SER A 22 12.73 27.13 12.02
C SER A 22 12.88 27.21 13.55
N PRO A 23 12.59 28.35 14.18
CA PRO A 23 12.73 28.50 15.63
C PRO A 23 11.74 27.65 16.42
N VAL A 24 10.67 27.17 15.77
CA VAL A 24 9.61 26.36 16.42
C VAL A 24 9.91 24.87 16.30
N SER A 25 10.41 24.41 15.15
CA SER A 25 10.57 22.97 14.88
C SER A 25 12.03 22.51 14.81
N GLY A 26 13.00 23.42 14.81
CA GLY A 26 14.41 23.08 14.60
C GLY A 26 14.76 22.57 13.19
N LEU A 27 13.77 22.50 12.28
CA LEU A 27 13.96 22.01 10.93
C LEU A 27 14.57 23.07 10.01
N GLN A 28 15.37 22.63 9.04
CA GLN A 28 15.91 23.52 8.00
C GLN A 28 14.76 24.06 7.13
N ARG A 29 14.73 25.36 6.94
CA ARG A 29 13.76 26.07 6.11
C ARG A 29 14.34 26.36 4.74
N PHE A 30 13.56 26.03 3.71
CA PHE A 30 13.84 26.36 2.32
C PHE A 30 12.77 27.31 1.77
N ARG A 31 13.19 28.31 1.00
CA ARG A 31 12.31 29.24 0.30
C ARG A 31 12.62 29.27 -1.19
N ARG A 32 11.60 29.49 -1.98
CA ARG A 32 11.68 29.86 -3.38
C ARG A 32 10.75 31.04 -3.64
N GLN A 33 11.25 32.06 -4.28
CA GLN A 33 10.41 33.13 -4.81
C GLN A 33 9.77 32.61 -6.08
N LEU A 34 8.45 32.61 -6.14
CA LEU A 34 7.69 32.29 -7.35
C LEU A 34 7.35 33.60 -8.02
N ASP A 35 7.60 33.71 -9.33
CA ASP A 35 7.09 34.80 -10.12
C ASP A 35 5.57 34.83 -10.01
N SER A 36 4.94 35.99 -10.00
CA SER A 36 3.56 36.24 -9.59
C SER A 36 2.46 35.60 -10.49
N ALA A 37 2.84 34.84 -11.51
CA ALA A 37 1.95 34.18 -12.44
C ALA A 37 1.35 32.91 -11.81
N THR A 38 0.08 32.97 -11.49
CA THR A 38 -0.84 31.86 -11.26
C THR A 38 -0.52 30.91 -10.09
N ARG A 39 -0.79 31.36 -8.87
CA ARG A 39 -1.01 30.41 -7.77
C ARG A 39 -2.30 29.66 -8.05
N PRO A 40 -2.27 28.32 -8.12
CA PRO A 40 -3.52 27.59 -8.24
C PRO A 40 -4.41 27.91 -7.02
N SER A 41 -5.68 28.28 -7.27
CA SER A 41 -6.60 28.58 -6.20
C SER A 41 -7.06 27.31 -5.50
N ALA A 42 -7.08 27.33 -4.18
CA ALA A 42 -7.69 26.28 -3.40
C ALA A 42 -9.19 26.58 -3.19
N PRO A 43 -10.06 25.58 -3.20
CA PRO A 43 -11.46 25.73 -2.83
C PRO A 43 -11.63 26.43 -1.47
N PRO A 44 -12.64 27.31 -1.27
CA PRO A 44 -12.91 27.93 0.01
C PRO A 44 -13.06 26.88 1.13
N GLY A 45 -12.56 27.18 2.32
CA GLY A 45 -12.59 26.25 3.46
C GLY A 45 -11.48 25.22 3.50
N THR A 46 -10.57 25.19 2.50
CA THR A 46 -9.41 24.30 2.50
C THR A 46 -8.53 24.58 3.71
N ARG A 47 -8.24 23.52 4.49
CA ARG A 47 -7.31 23.56 5.64
C ARG A 47 -6.07 22.73 5.39
N LYS A 48 -6.17 21.71 4.53
CA LYS A 48 -5.07 20.81 4.19
C LYS A 48 -5.10 20.48 2.71
N ILE A 49 -3.92 20.41 2.10
CA ILE A 49 -3.73 19.89 0.75
C ILE A 49 -2.81 18.70 0.85
N THR A 50 -3.27 17.56 0.34
CA THR A 50 -2.49 16.34 0.26
C THR A 50 -2.30 15.97 -1.20
N TYR A 51 -1.05 15.71 -1.61
CA TYR A 51 -0.76 15.33 -2.98
C TYR A 51 -0.85 13.81 -3.15
N THR A 52 -1.62 13.38 -4.14
CA THR A 52 -1.72 11.98 -4.54
C THR A 52 -0.87 11.73 -5.77
N SER A 53 -0.22 10.58 -5.80
CA SER A 53 0.56 10.13 -6.96
C SER A 53 -0.29 9.60 -8.10
N GLY A 54 -1.52 10.09 -8.33
CA GLY A 54 -2.49 9.62 -9.31
C GLY A 54 -1.97 8.70 -10.42
N SER A 55 -2.84 7.97 -11.07
CA SER A 55 -2.52 7.16 -12.26
C SER A 55 -2.00 7.99 -13.45
N THR A 56 -2.17 9.32 -13.39
CA THR A 56 -1.64 10.31 -14.33
C THR A 56 -0.26 10.82 -13.84
N SER A 57 0.61 11.19 -14.78
CA SER A 57 2.00 11.58 -14.53
C SER A 57 2.20 12.74 -13.53
N ASN A 58 1.19 13.57 -13.30
CA ASN A 58 1.26 14.72 -12.40
C ASN A 58 0.49 14.48 -11.09
N PRO A 59 1.12 14.69 -9.91
CA PRO A 59 0.44 14.63 -8.62
C PRO A 59 -0.70 15.65 -8.55
N LYS A 60 -1.87 15.23 -8.04
CA LYS A 60 -3.02 16.10 -7.80
C LYS A 60 -3.08 16.48 -6.33
N GLY A 61 -3.27 17.78 -6.04
CA GLY A 61 -3.45 18.28 -4.68
C GLY A 61 -4.92 18.15 -4.25
N VAL A 62 -5.22 17.20 -3.39
CA VAL A 62 -6.54 17.00 -2.80
C VAL A 62 -6.75 18.03 -1.70
N CYS A 63 -7.78 18.88 -1.82
CA CYS A 63 -8.09 19.93 -0.87
C CYS A 63 -9.12 19.44 0.15
N LEU A 64 -8.77 19.49 1.43
CA LEU A 64 -9.57 18.96 2.55
C LEU A 64 -9.97 20.07 3.51
N SER A 65 -11.19 19.99 4.04
CA SER A 65 -11.69 20.90 5.08
C SER A 65 -11.29 20.44 6.49
N GLY A 66 -11.32 21.36 7.47
CA GLY A 66 -11.13 21.02 8.88
C GLY A 66 -12.18 20.01 9.38
N PRO A 67 -13.49 20.29 9.19
CA PRO A 67 -14.53 19.35 9.58
C PRO A 67 -14.39 17.95 9.00
N ALA A 68 -13.87 17.83 7.75
CA ALA A 68 -13.62 16.53 7.15
C ALA A 68 -12.54 15.75 7.88
N LEU A 69 -11.46 16.41 8.29
CA LEU A 69 -10.38 15.78 9.05
C LEU A 69 -10.81 15.39 10.48
N GLU A 70 -11.61 16.25 11.13
CA GLU A 70 -12.17 16.02 12.46
C GLU A 70 -13.12 14.82 12.46
N ALA A 71 -14.06 14.75 11.53
CA ALA A 71 -15.03 13.67 11.42
C ALA A 71 -14.38 12.28 11.26
N ILE A 72 -13.25 12.19 10.54
CA ILE A 72 -12.50 10.94 10.44
C ILE A 72 -11.79 10.61 11.76
N ALA A 73 -11.12 11.60 12.36
CA ALA A 73 -10.43 11.38 13.62
C ALA A 73 -11.41 10.90 14.70
N GLU A 74 -12.61 11.50 14.78
CA GLU A 74 -13.69 11.08 15.67
C GLU A 74 -14.17 9.66 15.35
N SER A 75 -14.39 9.34 14.06
CA SER A 75 -14.85 8.01 13.64
C SER A 75 -13.84 6.91 13.95
N VAL A 76 -12.56 7.16 13.73
CA VAL A 76 -11.48 6.19 14.08
C VAL A 76 -11.35 6.06 15.61
N ALA A 77 -11.41 7.18 16.34
CA ALA A 77 -11.39 7.17 17.80
C ALA A 77 -12.59 6.39 18.38
N GLY A 78 -13.78 6.58 17.80
CA GLY A 78 -14.98 5.82 18.15
C GLY A 78 -14.90 4.34 17.82
N ALA A 79 -14.36 3.99 16.65
CA ALA A 79 -14.19 2.60 16.20
C ALA A 79 -13.22 1.78 17.07
N THR A 80 -12.34 2.45 17.81
CA THR A 80 -11.35 1.82 18.70
C THR A 80 -11.62 2.11 20.18
N HIS A 81 -12.81 2.62 20.54
CA HIS A 81 -13.09 3.12 21.89
C HIS A 81 -12.98 2.05 23.00
N GLU A 82 -13.25 0.79 22.66
CA GLU A 82 -13.15 -0.35 23.60
C GLU A 82 -11.70 -0.70 23.98
N LEU A 83 -10.71 -0.23 23.21
CA LEU A 83 -9.31 -0.51 23.47
C LEU A 83 -8.69 0.55 24.39
N ALA A 84 -7.83 0.13 25.28
CA ALA A 84 -7.06 1.01 26.15
C ALA A 84 -5.84 1.59 25.41
N ILE A 85 -6.08 2.34 24.31
CA ILE A 85 -5.01 2.99 23.56
C ILE A 85 -4.56 4.24 24.32
N THR A 86 -3.42 4.15 24.98
CA THR A 86 -2.78 5.25 25.72
C THR A 86 -1.48 5.72 25.04
N ARG A 87 -0.93 4.91 24.12
CA ARG A 87 0.33 5.19 23.42
C ARG A 87 0.27 4.72 21.98
N HIS A 88 0.30 5.65 21.04
CA HIS A 88 0.41 5.39 19.61
C HIS A 88 1.82 5.68 19.12
N LEU A 89 2.39 4.81 18.28
CA LEU A 89 3.68 5.04 17.64
C LEU A 89 3.48 5.32 16.15
N CYS A 90 3.84 6.53 15.72
CA CYS A 90 3.84 6.91 14.31
C CYS A 90 5.04 6.29 13.60
N ILE A 91 4.79 5.38 12.68
CA ILE A 91 5.81 4.71 11.85
C ILE A 91 5.86 5.32 10.46
N LEU A 92 4.70 5.55 9.85
CA LEU A 92 4.64 6.15 8.53
C LEU A 92 5.00 7.63 8.60
N PRO A 93 5.56 8.22 7.53
CA PRO A 93 5.84 9.66 7.51
C PRO A 93 4.57 10.48 7.77
N LEU A 94 4.62 11.46 8.66
CA LEU A 94 3.47 12.32 9.00
C LEU A 94 2.82 13.05 7.81
N PRO A 95 3.53 13.40 6.70
CA PRO A 95 2.86 13.88 5.49
C PRO A 95 1.90 12.89 4.85
N THR A 96 2.03 11.58 5.15
CA THR A 96 1.07 10.56 4.74
C THR A 96 -0.25 10.81 5.44
N LEU A 97 -1.33 11.02 4.67
CA LEU A 97 -2.62 11.40 5.21
C LEU A 97 -3.18 10.37 6.20
N LEU A 98 -2.94 9.10 5.95
CA LEU A 98 -3.35 7.99 6.81
C LEU A 98 -2.73 8.13 8.22
N GLU A 99 -1.40 8.29 8.30
CA GLU A 99 -0.71 8.47 9.59
C GLU A 99 -1.13 9.77 10.27
N ASN A 100 -1.25 10.84 9.50
CA ASN A 100 -1.58 12.15 10.04
C ASN A 100 -2.98 12.19 10.70
N VAL A 101 -3.99 11.61 10.06
CA VAL A 101 -5.37 11.67 10.56
C VAL A 101 -5.66 10.52 11.52
N ALA A 102 -5.39 9.29 11.11
CA ALA A 102 -5.73 8.12 11.92
C ALA A 102 -4.66 7.79 12.97
N GLY A 103 -3.38 8.13 12.74
CA GLY A 103 -2.27 7.84 13.65
C GLY A 103 -1.89 9.00 14.58
N LEU A 104 -2.28 10.24 14.24
CA LEU A 104 -1.99 11.37 15.12
C LEU A 104 -3.27 11.98 15.67
N TYR A 105 -4.23 12.42 14.84
CA TYR A 105 -5.40 13.14 15.32
C TYR A 105 -6.33 12.23 16.15
N ALA A 106 -6.63 11.03 15.69
CA ALA A 106 -7.54 10.11 16.38
C ALA A 106 -7.00 9.68 17.76
N PRO A 107 -5.74 9.26 17.94
CA PRO A 107 -5.17 8.97 19.26
C PRO A 107 -5.14 10.21 20.18
N LEU A 108 -4.80 11.40 19.65
CA LEU A 108 -4.81 12.64 20.43
C LEU A 108 -6.20 12.99 20.95
N LEU A 109 -7.27 12.82 20.16
CA LEU A 109 -8.66 13.00 20.62
C LEU A 109 -9.02 12.07 21.76
N ARG A 110 -8.35 10.92 21.89
CA ARG A 110 -8.52 9.98 23.00
C ARG A 110 -7.62 10.27 24.19
N GLY A 111 -6.81 11.32 24.13
CA GLY A 111 -5.83 11.64 25.18
C GLY A 111 -4.61 10.71 25.20
N ALA A 112 -4.36 9.95 24.13
CA ALA A 112 -3.20 9.08 24.03
C ALA A 112 -1.92 9.88 23.75
N THR A 113 -0.79 9.37 24.22
CA THR A 113 0.54 9.88 23.84
C THR A 113 0.85 9.41 22.42
N CYS A 114 1.13 10.35 21.52
CA CYS A 114 1.64 10.04 20.19
C CYS A 114 3.17 10.17 20.17
N VAL A 115 3.86 9.07 19.94
CA VAL A 115 5.32 9.02 19.78
C VAL A 115 5.65 9.20 18.31
N VAL A 116 6.40 10.25 17.98
CA VAL A 116 6.77 10.60 16.60
C VAL A 116 8.30 10.60 16.49
N PRO A 117 8.93 9.43 16.34
CA PRO A 117 10.38 9.36 16.20
C PRO A 117 10.82 9.84 14.81
N PRO A 118 12.03 10.39 14.67
CA PRO A 118 12.60 10.68 13.37
C PRO A 118 12.84 9.39 12.57
N SER A 119 12.84 9.48 11.25
CA SER A 119 13.05 8.35 10.33
C SER A 119 14.37 7.62 10.56
N SER A 120 15.41 8.33 11.02
CA SER A 120 16.69 7.73 11.42
C SER A 120 16.58 6.76 12.61
N VAL A 121 15.57 6.92 13.46
CA VAL A 121 15.30 6.05 14.61
C VAL A 121 14.41 4.86 14.20
N THR A 122 13.38 5.11 13.38
CA THR A 122 12.51 4.03 12.88
C THR A 122 13.15 3.20 11.79
N GLY A 123 14.26 3.66 11.21
CA GLY A 123 14.90 2.99 10.08
C GLY A 123 14.17 3.19 8.75
N MET A 124 13.13 4.03 8.71
CA MET A 124 12.40 4.35 7.49
C MET A 124 13.18 5.34 6.64
N SER A 125 13.34 5.05 5.35
CA SER A 125 13.94 5.96 4.38
C SER A 125 13.24 5.87 3.03
N TYR A 126 13.49 6.86 2.15
CA TYR A 126 12.98 6.79 0.77
C TYR A 126 13.57 5.63 -0.05
N GLY A 127 14.71 5.10 0.36
CA GLY A 127 15.42 4.03 -0.34
C GLY A 127 15.27 2.64 0.29
N GLY A 128 14.55 2.52 1.40
CA GLY A 128 14.41 1.22 2.07
C GLY A 128 14.05 1.32 3.54
N LEU A 129 14.07 0.17 4.19
CA LEU A 129 13.77 -0.03 5.59
C LEU A 129 14.93 -0.74 6.28
N ASP A 130 15.39 -0.20 7.40
CA ASP A 130 16.22 -0.91 8.36
C ASP A 130 15.29 -1.63 9.37
N ALA A 131 15.05 -2.90 9.13
CA ALA A 131 14.13 -3.71 9.94
C ALA A 131 14.59 -3.80 11.41
N ALA A 132 15.91 -3.86 11.67
CA ALA A 132 16.43 -3.96 13.03
C ALA A 132 16.11 -2.70 13.85
N ARG A 133 16.23 -1.52 13.23
CA ARG A 133 15.83 -0.24 13.87
C ARG A 133 14.34 -0.15 14.11
N LEU A 134 13.52 -0.57 13.16
CA LEU A 134 12.07 -0.62 13.33
C LEU A 134 11.68 -1.49 14.51
N LEU A 135 12.15 -2.73 14.54
CA LEU A 135 11.85 -3.70 15.61
C LEU A 135 12.38 -3.23 16.97
N GLY A 136 13.60 -2.69 17.01
CA GLY A 136 14.16 -2.09 18.22
C GLY A 136 13.35 -0.89 18.73
N THR A 137 12.82 -0.07 17.82
CA THR A 137 11.94 1.05 18.18
C THR A 137 10.63 0.55 18.75
N LEU A 138 9.98 -0.44 18.15
CA LEU A 138 8.76 -1.07 18.64
C LEU A 138 8.97 -1.67 20.04
N SER A 139 10.05 -2.41 20.22
CA SER A 139 10.41 -3.03 21.50
C SER A 139 10.70 -2.00 22.60
N ARG A 140 11.28 -0.85 22.26
CA ARG A 140 11.57 0.23 23.22
C ARG A 140 10.33 1.03 23.57
N GLU A 141 9.53 1.44 22.58
CA GLU A 141 8.42 2.36 22.76
C GLU A 141 7.15 1.68 23.30
N GLN A 142 7.05 0.34 23.20
CA GLN A 142 5.93 -0.44 23.73
C GLN A 142 4.54 0.15 23.39
N PRO A 143 4.21 0.39 22.11
CA PRO A 143 2.95 1.03 21.73
C PRO A 143 1.74 0.13 21.94
N ASN A 144 0.57 0.75 22.16
CA ASN A 144 -0.73 0.06 22.12
C ASN A 144 -1.26 -0.04 20.69
N SER A 145 -0.89 0.90 19.83
CA SER A 145 -1.40 0.95 18.46
C SER A 145 -0.36 1.44 17.45
N LEU A 146 -0.53 0.97 16.21
CA LEU A 146 0.30 1.28 15.03
C LEU A 146 -0.58 1.45 13.80
N ILE A 147 -0.04 2.16 12.81
CA ILE A 147 -0.53 2.13 11.43
C ILE A 147 0.59 1.64 10.53
N LEU A 148 0.29 0.66 9.69
CA LEU A 148 1.25 0.03 8.79
C LEU A 148 0.71 -0.04 7.36
N VAL A 149 1.64 -0.20 6.42
CA VAL A 149 1.36 -0.72 5.09
C VAL A 149 1.69 -2.21 5.06
N PRO A 150 1.17 -3.00 4.08
CA PRO A 150 1.39 -4.45 4.05
C PRO A 150 2.86 -4.87 4.08
N GLU A 151 3.75 -4.09 3.47
CA GLU A 151 5.19 -4.36 3.44
C GLU A 151 5.80 -4.30 4.86
N LEU A 152 5.37 -3.35 5.68
CA LEU A 152 5.82 -3.24 7.08
C LEU A 152 5.22 -4.36 7.94
N LEU A 153 3.96 -4.73 7.71
CA LEU A 153 3.35 -5.89 8.37
C LEU A 153 4.14 -7.16 8.06
N GLN A 154 4.52 -7.38 6.81
CA GLN A 154 5.35 -8.52 6.40
C GLN A 154 6.65 -8.58 7.18
N VAL A 155 7.33 -7.44 7.40
CA VAL A 155 8.56 -7.38 8.21
C VAL A 155 8.30 -7.80 9.65
N LEU A 156 7.22 -7.34 10.26
CA LEU A 156 6.89 -7.71 11.64
C LEU A 156 6.57 -9.20 11.76
N VAL A 157 5.80 -9.75 10.81
CA VAL A 157 5.43 -11.17 10.78
C VAL A 157 6.68 -12.05 10.64
N VAL A 158 7.55 -11.77 9.66
CA VAL A 158 8.80 -12.52 9.47
C VAL A 158 9.70 -12.41 10.71
N ALA A 159 9.80 -11.24 11.31
CA ALA A 159 10.58 -11.07 12.54
C ALA A 159 10.02 -11.90 13.70
N ALA A 160 8.68 -11.97 13.84
CA ALA A 160 8.04 -12.77 14.87
C ALA A 160 8.25 -14.27 14.65
N GLU A 161 8.18 -14.73 13.41
CA GLU A 161 8.52 -16.12 13.03
C GLU A 161 10.00 -16.45 13.31
N CYS A 162 10.87 -15.44 13.27
CA CYS A 162 12.29 -15.57 13.66
C CYS A 162 12.55 -15.34 15.16
N GLY A 163 11.51 -15.25 15.99
CA GLY A 163 11.62 -15.19 17.45
C GLY A 163 11.54 -13.78 18.06
N TRP A 164 11.36 -12.70 17.26
CA TRP A 164 11.03 -11.39 17.81
C TRP A 164 9.64 -11.42 18.43
N GLN A 165 9.48 -10.82 19.61
CA GLN A 165 8.17 -10.76 20.27
C GLN A 165 7.53 -9.40 20.02
N PRO A 166 6.29 -9.35 19.47
CA PRO A 166 5.52 -8.13 19.42
C PRO A 166 5.37 -7.49 20.82
N PRO A 167 5.35 -6.16 20.92
CA PRO A 167 5.14 -5.49 22.21
C PRO A 167 3.90 -6.00 22.93
N ALA A 168 4.03 -6.43 24.19
CA ALA A 168 2.92 -6.98 24.98
C ALA A 168 1.69 -6.06 25.09
N PRO A 169 1.82 -4.70 25.17
CA PRO A 169 0.67 -3.81 25.19
C PRO A 169 0.04 -3.54 23.82
N LEU A 170 0.54 -4.12 22.73
CA LEU A 170 0.03 -3.88 21.38
C LEU A 170 -1.38 -4.49 21.22
N GLN A 171 -2.37 -3.65 20.96
CA GLN A 171 -3.79 -4.04 20.88
C GLN A 171 -4.40 -3.78 19.49
N PHE A 172 -3.79 -2.87 18.69
CA PHE A 172 -4.36 -2.44 17.43
C PHE A 172 -3.29 -2.10 16.41
N VAL A 173 -3.28 -2.83 15.31
CA VAL A 173 -2.42 -2.58 14.14
C VAL A 173 -3.32 -2.36 12.93
N ALA A 174 -3.57 -1.09 12.58
CA ALA A 174 -4.30 -0.78 11.36
C ALA A 174 -3.41 -0.99 10.15
N VAL A 175 -3.89 -1.71 9.13
CA VAL A 175 -3.16 -1.93 7.88
C VAL A 175 -3.99 -1.44 6.71
N GLY A 176 -3.38 -0.58 5.89
CA GLY A 176 -4.05 0.01 4.72
C GLY A 176 -3.09 0.48 3.64
N GLY A 177 -3.64 1.14 2.61
CA GLY A 177 -2.87 1.69 1.50
C GLY A 177 -2.66 0.72 0.33
N ALA A 178 -2.63 -0.59 0.57
CA ALA A 178 -2.60 -1.63 -0.46
C ALA A 178 -3.34 -2.88 0.04
N LYS A 179 -3.56 -3.86 -0.85
CA LYS A 179 -4.21 -5.13 -0.49
C LYS A 179 -3.29 -5.97 0.38
N VAL A 180 -3.86 -6.62 1.40
CA VAL A 180 -3.20 -7.64 2.22
C VAL A 180 -3.65 -9.02 1.75
N SER A 181 -2.74 -10.00 1.61
CA SER A 181 -3.15 -11.37 1.33
C SER A 181 -3.72 -12.03 2.58
N ARG A 182 -4.62 -12.96 2.36
CA ARG A 182 -5.19 -13.75 3.44
C ARG A 182 -4.13 -14.52 4.23
N GLU A 183 -3.14 -15.07 3.54
CA GLU A 183 -2.02 -15.77 4.16
C GLU A 183 -1.23 -14.88 5.13
N LEU A 184 -0.93 -13.63 4.73
CA LEU A 184 -0.21 -12.70 5.61
C LEU A 184 -1.03 -12.35 6.86
N LEU A 185 -2.36 -12.22 6.73
CA LEU A 185 -3.24 -12.00 7.88
C LEU A 185 -3.26 -13.20 8.82
N GLU A 186 -3.35 -14.42 8.29
CA GLU A 186 -3.33 -15.66 9.08
C GLU A 186 -1.99 -15.84 9.81
N ARG A 187 -0.87 -15.53 9.16
CA ARG A 187 0.47 -15.53 9.78
C ARG A 187 0.60 -14.45 10.86
N ALA A 188 0.07 -13.25 10.61
CA ALA A 188 0.05 -12.18 11.62
C ALA A 188 -0.75 -12.58 12.86
N ASP A 189 -1.92 -13.19 12.67
CA ASP A 189 -2.74 -13.71 13.76
C ASP A 189 -2.00 -14.81 14.55
N ALA A 190 -1.35 -15.75 13.87
CA ALA A 190 -0.53 -16.79 14.50
C ALA A 190 0.67 -16.20 15.28
N ALA A 191 1.20 -15.08 14.83
CA ALA A 191 2.29 -14.33 15.48
C ALA A 191 1.80 -13.42 16.62
N GLY A 192 0.50 -13.37 16.92
CA GLY A 192 -0.08 -12.51 17.96
C GLY A 192 -0.09 -11.03 17.61
N ILE A 193 -0.02 -10.67 16.32
CA ILE A 193 -0.10 -9.27 15.87
C ILE A 193 -1.58 -8.93 15.57
N PRO A 194 -2.22 -8.01 16.32
CA PRO A 194 -3.64 -7.71 16.21
C PRO A 194 -3.96 -6.82 15.00
N VAL A 195 -3.98 -7.40 13.80
CA VAL A 195 -4.14 -6.69 12.53
C VAL A 195 -5.60 -6.41 12.22
N HIS A 196 -5.87 -5.17 11.78
CA HIS A 196 -7.16 -4.69 11.32
C HIS A 196 -7.00 -4.01 9.95
N GLU A 197 -7.53 -4.63 8.90
CA GLU A 197 -7.49 -4.03 7.57
C GLU A 197 -8.43 -2.85 7.46
N GLY A 198 -7.99 -1.79 6.76
CA GLY A 198 -8.79 -0.63 6.44
C GLY A 198 -8.65 -0.21 4.97
N TYR A 199 -9.62 0.54 4.50
CA TYR A 199 -9.68 1.13 3.17
C TYR A 199 -9.91 2.61 3.25
N GLY A 200 -9.25 3.34 2.37
CA GLY A 200 -9.46 4.76 2.24
C GLY A 200 -8.71 5.36 1.06
N LEU A 201 -9.01 6.61 0.79
CA LEU A 201 -8.41 7.39 -0.29
C LEU A 201 -8.32 8.85 0.14
N SER A 202 -7.41 9.59 -0.46
CA SER A 202 -7.18 10.99 -0.11
C SER A 202 -8.40 11.86 -0.41
N GLU A 203 -9.14 11.54 -1.45
CA GLU A 203 -10.36 12.23 -1.86
C GLU A 203 -11.51 12.11 -0.84
N CYS A 204 -11.43 11.11 0.06
CA CYS A 204 -12.35 10.94 1.20
C CYS A 204 -11.65 11.25 2.53
N ALA A 205 -10.61 12.07 2.49
CA ALA A 205 -9.81 12.57 3.59
C ALA A 205 -9.09 11.49 4.44
N SER A 206 -9.03 10.26 4.09
CA SER A 206 -8.28 9.10 4.57
C SER A 206 -9.14 7.84 4.68
N VAL A 207 -9.56 7.43 5.89
CA VAL A 207 -10.20 6.14 6.16
C VAL A 207 -11.69 6.18 5.80
N VAL A 208 -12.16 5.19 5.06
CA VAL A 208 -13.56 5.01 4.63
C VAL A 208 -14.17 3.79 5.32
N CYS A 209 -13.46 2.65 5.26
CA CYS A 209 -13.86 1.40 5.92
C CYS A 209 -12.75 0.91 6.85
N LEU A 210 -13.13 0.23 7.92
CA LEU A 210 -12.19 -0.30 8.89
C LEU A 210 -12.74 -1.59 9.53
N ASN A 211 -11.91 -2.61 9.62
CA ASN A 211 -12.10 -3.69 10.55
C ASN A 211 -11.79 -3.19 11.97
N THR A 212 -12.67 -3.45 12.91
CA THR A 212 -12.53 -3.03 14.30
C THR A 212 -12.42 -4.24 15.23
N PRO A 213 -11.96 -4.09 16.48
CA PRO A 213 -11.92 -5.19 17.42
C PRO A 213 -13.27 -5.89 17.60
N ALA A 214 -14.35 -5.12 17.67
CA ALA A 214 -15.72 -5.65 17.82
C ALA A 214 -16.29 -6.23 16.50
N SER A 215 -15.67 -5.93 15.36
CA SER A 215 -16.23 -6.26 14.03
C SER A 215 -15.11 -6.46 13.01
N ARG A 216 -14.47 -7.65 13.03
CA ARG A 216 -13.37 -8.03 12.15
C ARG A 216 -13.74 -9.19 11.26
N ARG A 217 -13.43 -9.06 9.95
CA ARG A 217 -13.55 -10.14 8.97
C ARG A 217 -12.35 -10.14 8.05
N ALA A 218 -11.50 -11.14 8.16
CA ALA A 218 -10.31 -11.30 7.34
C ALA A 218 -10.65 -11.35 5.84
N GLY A 219 -9.84 -10.70 5.00
CA GLY A 219 -10.05 -10.59 3.56
C GLY A 219 -11.08 -9.54 3.15
N THR A 220 -11.60 -8.76 4.10
CA THR A 220 -12.41 -7.56 3.85
C THR A 220 -11.72 -6.35 4.43
N VAL A 221 -12.06 -5.17 3.93
CA VAL A 221 -11.56 -3.90 4.49
C VAL A 221 -12.45 -3.35 5.61
N GLY A 222 -13.30 -4.19 6.17
CA GLY A 222 -14.23 -3.83 7.24
C GLY A 222 -15.52 -3.18 6.73
N ARG A 223 -16.23 -2.54 7.64
CA ARG A 223 -17.46 -1.81 7.38
C ARG A 223 -17.21 -0.32 7.18
N PRO A 224 -18.10 0.40 6.44
CA PRO A 224 -18.03 1.86 6.37
C PRO A 224 -18.08 2.50 7.77
N LEU A 225 -17.23 3.50 7.97
CA LEU A 225 -17.24 4.29 9.19
C LEU A 225 -18.40 5.32 9.19
N PRO A 226 -18.85 5.81 10.35
CA PRO A 226 -20.06 6.64 10.47
C PRO A 226 -20.08 7.93 9.65
N HIS A 227 -18.92 8.50 9.33
CA HIS A 227 -18.80 9.77 8.59
C HIS A 227 -19.02 9.64 7.08
N VAL A 228 -19.16 8.43 6.54
CA VAL A 228 -19.33 8.16 5.11
C VAL A 228 -20.52 7.23 4.83
N ARG A 229 -21.02 7.32 3.62
CA ARG A 229 -21.89 6.31 3.01
C ARG A 229 -21.18 5.70 1.82
N VAL A 230 -21.16 4.37 1.76
CA VAL A 230 -20.50 3.62 0.68
C VAL A 230 -21.54 2.78 -0.04
N ARG A 231 -21.52 2.81 -1.35
CA ARG A 231 -22.32 1.91 -2.19
C ARG A 231 -21.44 1.31 -3.29
N VAL A 232 -21.88 0.20 -3.81
CA VAL A 232 -21.29 -0.45 -4.99
C VAL A 232 -22.33 -0.42 -6.10
N ASP A 233 -21.94 0.04 -7.28
CA ASP A 233 -22.84 0.10 -8.43
C ASP A 233 -22.92 -1.23 -9.19
N ALA A 234 -23.77 -1.28 -10.24
CA ALA A 234 -23.95 -2.48 -11.06
C ALA A 234 -22.68 -2.95 -11.79
N ALA A 235 -21.70 -2.06 -11.99
CA ALA A 235 -20.40 -2.39 -12.57
C ALA A 235 -19.39 -2.88 -11.52
N GLY A 236 -19.78 -2.91 -10.25
CA GLY A 236 -18.93 -3.27 -9.13
C GLY A 236 -18.05 -2.11 -8.64
N GLN A 237 -18.25 -0.88 -9.12
CA GLN A 237 -17.46 0.27 -8.68
C GLN A 237 -17.93 0.77 -7.32
N VAL A 238 -16.96 1.03 -6.46
CA VAL A 238 -17.18 1.60 -5.13
C VAL A 238 -17.36 3.11 -5.24
N HIS A 239 -18.42 3.62 -4.63
CA HIS A 239 -18.75 5.03 -4.53
C HIS A 239 -18.82 5.45 -3.07
N VAL A 240 -18.29 6.64 -2.75
CA VAL A 240 -18.25 7.18 -1.40
C VAL A 240 -18.88 8.55 -1.37
N ALA A 241 -19.83 8.77 -0.47
CA ALA A 241 -20.48 10.05 -0.20
C ALA A 241 -20.39 10.41 1.28
N GLY A 242 -20.63 11.67 1.61
CA GLY A 242 -20.56 12.22 2.96
C GLY A 242 -19.29 13.01 3.15
N ASN A 243 -18.29 12.43 3.80
CA ASN A 243 -17.04 13.12 4.08
C ASN A 243 -16.07 13.03 2.89
N THR A 244 -16.15 13.99 1.96
CA THR A 244 -15.36 14.03 0.73
C THR A 244 -14.56 15.33 0.59
N MET A 245 -13.60 15.34 -0.34
CA MET A 245 -12.76 16.50 -0.63
C MET A 245 -13.57 17.70 -1.13
N LEU A 246 -13.04 18.90 -0.97
CA LEU A 246 -13.57 20.14 -1.53
C LEU A 246 -13.31 20.29 -3.05
N GLY A 247 -12.38 19.55 -3.59
CA GLY A 247 -11.91 19.56 -4.96
C GLY A 247 -10.41 19.36 -5.05
N TYR A 248 -9.89 19.36 -6.28
CA TYR A 248 -8.44 19.40 -6.47
C TYR A 248 -7.94 20.84 -6.52
N LEU A 249 -6.69 21.04 -6.13
CA LEU A 249 -6.02 22.34 -6.20
C LEU A 249 -5.94 22.82 -7.65
N GLY A 250 -6.52 23.98 -7.93
CA GLY A 250 -6.60 24.55 -9.27
C GLY A 250 -7.82 24.17 -10.07
N ASP A 251 -8.60 23.18 -9.64
CA ASP A 251 -9.88 22.80 -10.25
C ASP A 251 -11.06 23.59 -9.60
N PRO A 252 -12.22 23.65 -10.27
CA PRO A 252 -13.43 24.19 -9.66
C PRO A 252 -13.80 23.43 -8.37
N PRO A 253 -14.35 24.14 -7.36
CA PRO A 253 -14.83 23.48 -6.15
C PRO A 253 -15.92 22.44 -6.47
N ARG A 254 -15.92 21.34 -5.73
CA ARG A 254 -17.01 20.35 -5.75
C ARG A 254 -18.16 20.84 -4.86
N ALA A 255 -19.37 20.39 -5.17
CA ALA A 255 -20.49 20.61 -4.26
C ALA A 255 -20.25 19.81 -2.94
N PRO A 256 -20.67 20.38 -1.80
CA PRO A 256 -20.56 19.68 -0.52
C PRO A 256 -21.25 18.31 -0.58
N HIS A 257 -20.55 17.29 -0.08
CA HIS A 257 -21.05 15.91 -0.02
C HIS A 257 -21.26 15.21 -1.36
N ASP A 258 -20.76 15.76 -2.46
CA ASP A 258 -20.75 15.08 -3.75
C ASP A 258 -20.16 13.68 -3.63
N GLU A 259 -20.83 12.72 -4.24
CA GLU A 259 -20.36 11.34 -4.30
C GLU A 259 -19.10 11.24 -5.16
N ILE A 260 -18.12 10.48 -4.68
CA ILE A 260 -16.88 10.18 -5.39
C ILE A 260 -16.94 8.74 -5.92
N ALA A 261 -16.83 8.59 -7.24
CA ALA A 261 -16.51 7.32 -7.87
C ALA A 261 -15.03 7.05 -7.65
N THR A 262 -14.70 6.05 -6.81
CA THR A 262 -13.33 5.83 -6.35
C THR A 262 -12.39 5.22 -7.39
N GLY A 263 -12.98 4.60 -8.42
CA GLY A 263 -12.26 3.76 -9.37
C GLY A 263 -11.85 2.39 -8.80
N ASP A 264 -12.15 2.11 -7.54
CA ASP A 264 -11.95 0.80 -6.93
C ASP A 264 -13.18 -0.08 -7.15
N LEU A 265 -12.97 -1.38 -7.29
CA LEU A 265 -14.00 -2.39 -7.47
C LEU A 265 -14.16 -3.20 -6.18
N GLY A 266 -15.41 -3.50 -5.83
CA GLY A 266 -15.69 -4.27 -4.62
C GLY A 266 -17.10 -4.82 -4.58
N VAL A 267 -17.40 -5.52 -3.50
CA VAL A 267 -18.71 -6.08 -3.19
C VAL A 267 -18.94 -6.02 -1.68
N PHE A 268 -20.16 -5.76 -1.27
CA PHE A 268 -20.57 -5.96 0.11
C PHE A 268 -21.03 -7.40 0.32
N ASP A 269 -20.62 -8.00 1.42
CA ASP A 269 -21.26 -9.22 1.86
C ASP A 269 -22.59 -8.94 2.58
N ALA A 270 -23.30 -10.02 2.98
CA ALA A 270 -24.61 -9.94 3.63
C ALA A 270 -24.59 -9.17 4.96
N ASP A 271 -23.43 -9.08 5.61
CA ASP A 271 -23.25 -8.40 6.89
C ASP A 271 -22.70 -6.99 6.75
N GLY A 272 -22.53 -6.50 5.52
CA GLY A 272 -22.10 -5.14 5.21
C GLY A 272 -20.59 -4.92 5.31
N TYR A 273 -19.77 -5.97 5.18
CA TYR A 273 -18.32 -5.84 5.03
C TYR A 273 -17.97 -5.64 3.56
N LEU A 274 -17.10 -4.69 3.28
CA LEU A 274 -16.62 -4.41 1.93
C LEU A 274 -15.40 -5.29 1.60
N GLN A 275 -15.49 -6.05 0.52
CA GLN A 275 -14.38 -6.75 -0.09
C GLN A 275 -13.93 -6.04 -1.35
N LEU A 276 -12.65 -5.67 -1.44
CA LEU A 276 -12.08 -5.02 -2.62
C LEU A 276 -11.48 -6.04 -3.59
N HIS A 277 -11.74 -5.82 -4.88
CA HIS A 277 -11.29 -6.70 -5.95
C HIS A 277 -10.20 -6.10 -6.84
N GLY A 278 -9.87 -4.80 -6.67
CA GLY A 278 -8.84 -4.08 -7.43
C GLY A 278 -9.33 -2.77 -8.01
N ARG A 279 -8.58 -2.23 -8.98
CA ARG A 279 -8.91 -0.95 -9.64
C ARG A 279 -9.51 -1.16 -11.01
N MET A 280 -10.55 -0.40 -11.33
CA MET A 280 -11.21 -0.42 -12.64
C MET A 280 -10.24 -0.10 -13.77
N GLY A 281 -9.40 0.92 -13.62
CA GLY A 281 -8.45 1.36 -14.63
C GLY A 281 -7.23 0.46 -14.83
N ASN A 282 -7.02 -0.53 -13.96
CA ASN A 282 -5.90 -1.47 -14.04
C ASN A 282 -6.34 -2.88 -14.46
N ARG A 283 -7.65 -3.16 -14.41
CA ARG A 283 -8.19 -4.45 -14.89
C ARG A 283 -7.82 -4.63 -16.35
N PHE A 284 -7.42 -5.83 -16.69
CA PHE A 284 -7.24 -6.23 -18.07
C PHE A 284 -8.17 -7.41 -18.43
N ILE A 285 -8.47 -7.52 -19.71
CA ILE A 285 -9.29 -8.58 -20.26
C ILE A 285 -8.37 -9.54 -21.01
N THR A 286 -8.31 -10.79 -20.57
CA THR A 286 -7.56 -11.83 -21.27
C THR A 286 -8.14 -12.10 -22.65
N GLY A 287 -7.39 -12.73 -23.55
CA GLY A 287 -7.85 -13.13 -24.88
C GLY A 287 -9.09 -14.04 -24.86
N PHE A 288 -9.42 -14.65 -23.72
CA PHE A 288 -10.64 -15.45 -23.52
C PHE A 288 -11.77 -14.65 -22.84
N GLY A 289 -11.69 -13.33 -22.81
CA GLY A 289 -12.74 -12.45 -22.27
C GLY A 289 -12.85 -12.46 -20.74
N ARG A 290 -11.83 -12.94 -20.01
CA ARG A 290 -11.83 -12.95 -18.54
C ARG A 290 -11.21 -11.69 -17.98
N ASN A 291 -11.94 -11.05 -17.06
CA ASN A 291 -11.46 -9.89 -16.32
C ASN A 291 -10.50 -10.32 -15.20
N VAL A 292 -9.29 -9.76 -15.20
CA VAL A 292 -8.28 -10.00 -14.17
C VAL A 292 -7.91 -8.67 -13.51
N SER A 293 -7.88 -8.64 -12.18
CA SER A 293 -7.28 -7.56 -11.41
C SER A 293 -5.80 -7.90 -11.18
N PRO A 294 -4.87 -7.18 -11.81
CA PRO A 294 -3.45 -7.48 -11.66
C PRO A 294 -2.99 -7.32 -10.21
N GLU A 295 -3.51 -6.33 -9.47
CA GLU A 295 -3.12 -6.09 -8.07
C GLU A 295 -3.40 -7.28 -7.17
N TRP A 296 -4.45 -8.04 -7.45
CA TRP A 296 -4.75 -9.26 -6.71
C TRP A 296 -3.67 -10.32 -6.93
N VAL A 297 -3.36 -10.62 -8.19
CA VAL A 297 -2.35 -11.62 -8.55
C VAL A 297 -0.96 -11.21 -8.05
N GLU A 298 -0.61 -9.93 -8.24
CA GLU A 298 0.64 -9.34 -7.76
C GLU A 298 0.79 -9.41 -6.26
N CYS A 299 -0.29 -9.13 -5.52
CA CYS A 299 -0.31 -9.24 -4.05
C CYS A 299 -0.01 -10.66 -3.60
N GLU A 300 -0.69 -11.65 -4.20
CA GLU A 300 -0.49 -13.07 -3.86
C GLU A 300 0.95 -13.54 -4.09
N ILE A 301 1.60 -13.07 -5.16
CA ILE A 301 2.99 -13.44 -5.45
C ILE A 301 3.97 -12.62 -4.61
N SER A 302 3.80 -11.30 -4.58
CA SER A 302 4.72 -10.36 -3.92
C SER A 302 4.90 -10.69 -2.43
N GLN A 303 3.82 -10.98 -1.72
CA GLN A 303 3.89 -11.27 -0.29
C GLN A 303 4.60 -12.60 0.01
N ARG A 304 4.51 -13.59 -0.88
CA ARG A 304 5.30 -14.84 -0.80
C ARG A 304 6.78 -14.64 -1.14
N LEU A 305 7.10 -13.53 -1.79
CA LEU A 305 8.47 -13.09 -2.12
C LEU A 305 8.99 -11.98 -1.18
N GLY A 306 8.46 -11.90 0.04
CA GLY A 306 8.91 -10.92 1.03
C GLY A 306 8.57 -9.47 0.68
N GLY A 307 7.47 -9.22 -0.03
CA GLY A 307 7.05 -7.88 -0.46
C GLY A 307 7.72 -7.38 -1.75
N ARG A 308 8.42 -8.25 -2.47
CA ARG A 308 9.09 -7.90 -3.73
C ARG A 308 8.08 -7.43 -4.78
N PRO A 309 8.30 -6.30 -5.45
CA PRO A 309 7.39 -5.83 -6.49
C PRO A 309 7.30 -6.81 -7.66
N VAL A 310 6.08 -7.13 -8.06
CA VAL A 310 5.76 -8.03 -9.18
C VAL A 310 4.78 -7.31 -10.08
N LEU A 311 5.07 -7.22 -11.37
CA LEU A 311 4.15 -6.74 -12.40
C LEU A 311 3.49 -7.93 -13.09
N VAL A 312 2.16 -7.91 -13.15
CA VAL A 312 1.37 -8.92 -13.87
C VAL A 312 0.78 -8.32 -15.14
N HIS A 313 0.84 -9.07 -16.23
CA HIS A 313 0.32 -8.68 -17.56
C HIS A 313 -0.45 -9.84 -18.20
N GLY A 314 -1.49 -9.49 -19.00
CA GLY A 314 -2.35 -10.46 -19.67
C GLY A 314 -3.40 -9.83 -20.60
N GLU A 315 -3.30 -8.49 -20.87
CA GLU A 315 -4.25 -7.78 -21.72
C GLU A 315 -4.27 -8.36 -23.12
N ALA A 316 -5.48 -8.80 -23.57
CA ALA A 316 -5.72 -9.46 -24.84
C ALA A 316 -4.79 -10.68 -25.11
N ARG A 317 -4.21 -11.28 -24.07
CA ARG A 317 -3.29 -12.42 -24.15
C ARG A 317 -3.96 -13.72 -23.70
N PRO A 318 -3.49 -14.90 -24.16
CA PRO A 318 -4.12 -16.19 -23.82
C PRO A 318 -3.99 -16.57 -22.34
N TYR A 319 -3.00 -16.03 -21.64
CA TYR A 319 -2.72 -16.29 -20.22
C TYR A 319 -2.02 -15.09 -19.58
N VAL A 320 -1.85 -15.19 -18.25
CA VAL A 320 -1.21 -14.17 -17.44
C VAL A 320 0.27 -14.51 -17.28
N VAL A 321 1.12 -13.48 -17.36
CA VAL A 321 2.57 -13.55 -17.13
C VAL A 321 3.00 -12.57 -16.03
N ALA A 322 4.19 -12.81 -15.43
CA ALA A 322 4.72 -11.95 -14.37
C ALA A 322 6.16 -11.50 -14.65
N LEU A 323 6.46 -10.24 -14.33
CA LEU A 323 7.82 -9.73 -14.16
C LEU A 323 8.10 -9.53 -12.68
N VAL A 324 9.11 -10.20 -12.16
CA VAL A 324 9.55 -10.08 -10.76
C VAL A 324 10.69 -9.06 -10.70
N GLY A 325 10.52 -8.01 -9.91
CA GLY A 325 11.54 -6.97 -9.75
C GLY A 325 12.84 -7.54 -9.17
N ALA A 326 13.99 -7.08 -9.70
CA ALA A 326 15.29 -7.45 -9.16
C ALA A 326 15.50 -6.88 -7.75
N SER A 327 16.37 -7.51 -6.97
CA SER A 327 16.69 -7.11 -5.60
C SER A 327 18.18 -7.32 -5.34
N ALA A 328 18.76 -6.58 -4.40
CA ALA A 328 20.15 -6.75 -3.97
C ALA A 328 20.43 -8.16 -3.42
N HIS A 329 19.41 -8.80 -2.84
CA HIS A 329 19.45 -10.20 -2.39
C HIS A 329 18.49 -11.01 -3.25
N GLU A 330 18.98 -11.51 -4.38
CA GLU A 330 18.15 -12.30 -5.30
C GLU A 330 17.72 -13.63 -4.64
N ALA A 331 16.40 -13.85 -4.59
CA ALA A 331 15.90 -15.17 -4.28
C ALA A 331 16.25 -16.13 -5.43
N PRO A 332 16.64 -17.39 -5.16
CA PRO A 332 16.81 -18.39 -6.22
C PRO A 332 15.56 -18.50 -7.09
N ASP A 333 15.72 -18.83 -8.37
CA ASP A 333 14.59 -18.99 -9.29
C ASP A 333 13.57 -20.03 -8.77
N ALA A 334 14.06 -21.11 -8.17
CA ALA A 334 13.21 -22.10 -7.51
C ALA A 334 12.30 -21.49 -6.41
N ALA A 335 12.79 -20.51 -5.66
CA ALA A 335 11.96 -19.83 -4.66
C ALA A 335 10.87 -18.96 -5.31
N VAL A 336 11.15 -18.34 -6.46
CA VAL A 336 10.15 -17.59 -7.23
C VAL A 336 9.11 -18.55 -7.81
N GLU A 337 9.51 -19.68 -8.34
CA GLU A 337 8.61 -20.72 -8.87
C GLU A 337 7.68 -21.27 -7.77
N ILE A 338 8.22 -21.56 -6.58
CA ILE A 338 7.44 -21.99 -5.43
C ILE A 338 6.41 -20.93 -5.04
N ALA A 339 6.81 -19.65 -4.98
CA ALA A 339 5.92 -18.56 -4.63
C ALA A 339 4.78 -18.39 -5.66
N ILE A 340 5.09 -18.48 -6.96
CA ILE A 340 4.11 -18.42 -8.05
C ILE A 340 3.18 -19.64 -8.02
N ALA A 341 3.71 -20.84 -7.81
CA ALA A 341 2.90 -22.06 -7.70
C ALA A 341 1.93 -21.97 -6.51
N ALA A 342 2.39 -21.51 -5.36
CA ALA A 342 1.56 -21.30 -4.18
C ALA A 342 0.48 -20.22 -4.39
N ALA A 343 0.82 -19.13 -5.08
CA ALA A 343 -0.16 -18.12 -5.48
C ALA A 343 -1.19 -18.69 -6.47
N ASN A 344 -0.75 -19.45 -7.47
CA ASN A 344 -1.63 -20.08 -8.44
C ASN A 344 -2.62 -21.10 -7.80
N ALA A 345 -2.25 -21.73 -6.69
CA ALA A 345 -3.14 -22.67 -5.98
C ALA A 345 -4.38 -21.98 -5.40
N VAL A 346 -4.31 -20.69 -5.09
CA VAL A 346 -5.44 -19.91 -4.56
C VAL A 346 -6.12 -19.03 -5.62
N LEU A 347 -5.52 -18.91 -6.81
CA LEU A 347 -6.05 -18.13 -7.92
C LEU A 347 -6.92 -18.98 -8.85
N PRO A 348 -8.00 -18.43 -9.41
CA PRO A 348 -8.78 -19.12 -10.44
C PRO A 348 -7.92 -19.31 -11.71
N ASN A 349 -8.19 -20.36 -12.48
CA ASN A 349 -7.38 -20.77 -13.63
C ASN A 349 -7.09 -19.64 -14.62
N TYR A 350 -8.03 -18.72 -14.83
CA TYR A 350 -7.88 -17.60 -15.77
C TYR A 350 -6.95 -16.48 -15.26
N ALA A 351 -6.63 -16.46 -13.97
CA ALA A 351 -5.76 -15.48 -13.33
C ALA A 351 -4.38 -16.07 -12.94
N GLN A 352 -4.17 -17.35 -13.16
CA GLN A 352 -2.92 -18.03 -12.86
C GLN A 352 -1.78 -17.57 -13.78
N VAL A 353 -0.62 -17.31 -13.18
CA VAL A 353 0.60 -16.94 -13.92
C VAL A 353 1.21 -18.20 -14.54
N ARG A 354 1.39 -18.19 -15.88
CA ARG A 354 1.95 -19.30 -16.67
C ARG A 354 3.45 -19.20 -16.85
N HIS A 355 3.93 -18.00 -17.14
CA HIS A 355 5.35 -17.74 -17.34
C HIS A 355 5.76 -16.49 -16.56
N TRP A 356 7.02 -16.44 -16.19
CA TRP A 356 7.58 -15.31 -15.51
C TRP A 356 9.02 -15.04 -15.94
N ALA A 357 9.49 -13.82 -15.73
CA ALA A 357 10.88 -13.43 -15.90
C ALA A 357 11.30 -12.46 -14.79
N ARG A 358 12.61 -12.33 -14.58
CA ARG A 358 13.16 -11.26 -13.77
C ARG A 358 13.23 -9.98 -14.58
N ALA A 359 12.85 -8.88 -13.96
CA ALA A 359 13.16 -7.57 -14.50
C ALA A 359 14.69 -7.37 -14.49
N PRO A 360 15.28 -6.66 -15.47
CA PRO A 360 16.72 -6.45 -15.55
C PRO A 360 17.26 -5.55 -14.43
N GLY A 361 16.40 -4.94 -13.64
CA GLY A 361 16.74 -4.11 -12.48
C GLY A 361 15.58 -4.01 -11.48
N PRO A 362 15.82 -3.41 -10.32
CA PRO A 362 14.77 -3.17 -9.34
C PRO A 362 13.78 -2.15 -9.87
N PHE A 363 12.51 -2.29 -9.51
CA PHE A 363 11.54 -1.22 -9.70
C PHE A 363 11.76 -0.15 -8.62
N THR A 364 11.92 1.11 -9.02
CA THR A 364 12.25 2.21 -8.10
C THR A 364 11.48 3.49 -8.41
N PRO A 365 11.31 4.40 -7.43
CA PRO A 365 10.82 5.74 -7.71
C PRO A 365 11.80 6.57 -8.57
N ALA A 366 13.10 6.34 -8.43
CA ALA A 366 14.13 7.09 -9.12
C ALA A 366 14.12 6.87 -10.65
N ASP A 367 13.85 5.63 -11.08
CA ASP A 367 13.73 5.29 -12.50
C ASP A 367 12.30 5.46 -13.04
N GLY A 368 11.36 5.87 -12.19
CA GLY A 368 9.98 6.13 -12.54
C GLY A 368 9.10 4.87 -12.68
N THR A 369 9.58 3.69 -12.33
CA THR A 369 8.80 2.43 -12.36
C THR A 369 7.88 2.28 -11.16
N LEU A 370 8.22 2.95 -10.03
CA LEU A 370 7.34 3.07 -8.87
C LEU A 370 6.90 4.53 -8.65
N THR A 371 5.79 4.69 -7.95
CA THR A 371 5.44 5.96 -7.31
C THR A 371 6.26 6.13 -6.02
N ALA A 372 6.28 7.36 -5.45
CA ALA A 372 6.91 7.61 -4.14
C ALA A 372 6.36 6.71 -3.02
N ASN A 373 5.13 6.19 -3.16
CA ASN A 373 4.48 5.30 -2.20
C ASN A 373 4.62 3.81 -2.59
N GLY A 374 5.59 3.45 -3.44
CA GLY A 374 5.89 2.07 -3.81
C GLY A 374 4.93 1.40 -4.81
N ARG A 375 3.95 2.11 -5.38
CA ARG A 375 3.01 1.54 -6.35
C ARG A 375 3.62 1.48 -7.75
N LEU A 376 3.38 0.37 -8.47
CA LEU A 376 3.84 0.17 -9.85
C LEU A 376 3.24 1.23 -10.79
N ARG A 377 4.10 1.86 -11.58
CA ARG A 377 3.71 2.70 -12.73
C ARG A 377 3.67 1.84 -13.98
N ARG A 378 2.57 1.10 -14.16
CA ARG A 378 2.40 0.08 -15.20
C ARG A 378 2.78 0.57 -16.58
N GLN A 379 2.28 1.73 -17.00
CA GLN A 379 2.60 2.30 -18.32
C GLN A 379 4.10 2.51 -18.52
N GLN A 380 4.81 2.99 -17.49
CA GLN A 380 6.26 3.19 -17.56
C GLN A 380 7.01 1.86 -17.66
N ILE A 381 6.56 0.85 -16.91
CA ILE A 381 7.16 -0.48 -16.99
C ILE A 381 6.89 -1.11 -18.35
N HIS A 382 5.66 -1.01 -18.86
CA HIS A 382 5.32 -1.49 -20.19
C HIS A 382 6.13 -0.82 -21.30
N SER A 383 6.33 0.51 -21.24
CA SER A 383 7.12 1.22 -22.24
C SER A 383 8.60 0.80 -22.25
N ARG A 384 9.13 0.36 -21.10
CA ARG A 384 10.54 -0.06 -20.97
C ARG A 384 10.77 -1.53 -21.18
N LEU A 385 9.86 -2.37 -20.70
CA LEU A 385 10.02 -3.83 -20.63
C LEU A 385 8.97 -4.58 -21.47
N GLY A 386 8.27 -3.88 -22.37
CA GLY A 386 7.25 -4.49 -23.23
C GLY A 386 7.80 -5.63 -24.09
N ALA A 387 9.02 -5.50 -24.65
CA ALA A 387 9.68 -6.56 -25.39
C ALA A 387 9.88 -7.83 -24.54
N LEU A 388 10.32 -7.68 -23.28
CA LEU A 388 10.49 -8.80 -22.35
C LEU A 388 9.15 -9.45 -22.00
N LEU A 389 8.09 -8.65 -21.84
CA LEU A 389 6.74 -9.18 -21.64
C LEU A 389 6.25 -9.96 -22.87
N ASP A 390 6.50 -9.44 -24.09
CA ASP A 390 6.12 -10.13 -25.33
C ASP A 390 6.89 -11.44 -25.53
N ASP A 391 8.15 -11.51 -25.11
CA ASP A 391 8.96 -12.72 -25.18
C ASP A 391 8.38 -13.87 -24.33
N LEU A 392 7.73 -13.55 -23.21
CA LEU A 392 7.05 -14.53 -22.36
C LEU A 392 5.87 -15.22 -23.07
N TYR A 393 5.33 -14.63 -24.14
CA TYR A 393 4.27 -15.22 -24.95
C TYR A 393 4.77 -15.92 -26.22
N ARG A 394 6.00 -15.60 -26.68
CA ARG A 394 6.58 -16.19 -27.91
C ARG A 394 7.10 -17.61 -27.71
N ASN A 395 7.53 -17.95 -26.50
CA ASN A 395 8.24 -19.21 -26.22
C ASN A 395 7.36 -20.47 -26.14
N GLU A 396 6.03 -20.36 -26.29
CA GLU A 396 5.19 -21.54 -26.58
C GLU A 396 5.33 -22.06 -28.03
N LEU A 397 5.88 -21.26 -28.94
CA LEU A 397 5.99 -21.61 -30.34
C LEU A 397 7.34 -22.26 -30.72
N THR A 398 8.32 -22.23 -29.81
CA THR A 398 9.64 -22.84 -30.09
C THR A 398 10.16 -23.58 -28.86
N SER A 399 10.08 -24.91 -28.88
CA SER A 399 10.71 -25.78 -27.89
C SER A 399 12.24 -25.75 -28.05
N GLY A 400 12.91 -24.82 -27.34
CA GLY A 400 14.37 -24.74 -27.26
C GLY A 400 14.79 -24.01 -25.97
N PRO A 401 15.94 -24.37 -25.36
CA PRO A 401 16.37 -23.79 -24.11
C PRO A 401 16.87 -22.36 -24.34
N CYS A 402 16.06 -21.36 -23.97
CA CYS A 402 16.53 -19.98 -23.85
C CYS A 402 16.74 -19.64 -22.37
N SER A 403 17.97 -19.24 -22.05
CA SER A 403 18.40 -18.79 -20.74
C SER A 403 17.58 -17.57 -20.26
N GLY A 404 16.88 -17.72 -19.13
CA GLY A 404 16.22 -16.63 -18.42
C GLY A 404 14.70 -16.63 -18.38
N ILE A 405 14.02 -17.62 -18.99
CA ILE A 405 12.55 -17.75 -18.95
C ILE A 405 12.17 -19.07 -18.29
N HIS A 406 11.39 -19.00 -17.23
CA HIS A 406 10.99 -20.15 -16.42
C HIS A 406 9.53 -20.52 -16.64
N ARG A 407 9.28 -21.83 -16.79
CA ARG A 407 7.93 -22.42 -16.88
C ARG A 407 7.49 -22.88 -15.50
N CYS A 408 6.33 -22.47 -15.08
CA CYS A 408 5.67 -23.06 -13.91
C CYS A 408 5.00 -24.38 -14.34
N THR A 409 5.60 -25.51 -14.03
CA THR A 409 5.03 -26.84 -14.32
C THR A 409 4.01 -27.19 -13.23
N CYS A 410 2.74 -26.87 -13.47
CA CYS A 410 1.64 -27.48 -12.71
C CYS A 410 1.36 -28.87 -13.31
N THR A 411 2.03 -29.90 -12.83
CA THR A 411 1.60 -31.29 -13.06
C THR A 411 0.58 -31.66 -11.99
N ASN A 412 -0.65 -31.94 -12.43
CA ASN A 412 -1.63 -32.67 -11.63
C ASN A 412 -1.07 -34.07 -11.32
N ASN A 413 -0.53 -34.29 -10.13
CA ASN A 413 -0.49 -35.61 -9.51
C ASN A 413 -0.30 -35.45 -8.00
N CYS A 414 -1.36 -35.72 -7.28
CA CYS A 414 -1.33 -35.98 -5.84
C CYS A 414 -0.79 -37.38 -5.59
N SER A 415 0.38 -37.49 -4.95
CA SER A 415 0.69 -38.53 -3.96
C SER A 415 2.17 -38.46 -3.60
N ALA A 416 2.48 -37.98 -2.43
CA ALA A 416 3.49 -38.50 -1.51
C ALA A 416 3.96 -37.35 -0.58
N THR A 417 3.78 -37.57 0.69
CA THR A 417 4.32 -36.80 1.80
C THR A 417 5.84 -36.87 1.83
N PRO A 418 6.55 -35.79 2.12
CA PRO A 418 7.86 -35.87 2.75
C PRO A 418 7.89 -35.17 4.11
N SER A 419 8.54 -35.85 5.04
CA SER A 419 8.95 -35.34 6.35
C SER A 419 9.89 -34.12 6.25
N PRO A 420 9.86 -33.23 7.22
CA PRO A 420 10.71 -32.05 7.19
C PRO A 420 12.09 -32.32 7.78
N THR A 421 13.11 -31.99 7.04
CA THR A 421 14.47 -31.76 7.58
C THR A 421 14.73 -30.25 7.59
N VAL A 422 14.87 -29.75 8.80
CA VAL A 422 15.24 -28.35 9.08
C VAL A 422 16.73 -28.19 8.80
N THR A 423 17.10 -27.23 7.99
CA THR A 423 18.47 -26.70 7.93
C THR A 423 18.41 -25.19 7.82
N THR A 424 19.11 -24.61 8.76
CA THR A 424 19.33 -23.22 9.10
C THR A 424 19.52 -22.23 7.96
N CYS A 425 18.93 -21.06 8.16
CA CYS A 425 18.90 -19.89 7.30
C CYS A 425 19.74 -18.74 7.79
N TRP A 426 20.27 -18.03 6.85
CA TRP A 426 20.54 -16.59 6.98
C TRP A 426 19.90 -15.83 5.80
#